data_8ad96a34d2ae9001ed9b73a34268d061
#
_entry.id   8ad96a34d2ae9001ed9b73a34268d061
#
_cell.length_a   1.000
_cell.length_b   1.000
_cell.length_c   1.000
_cell.angle_alpha   90.00
_cell.angle_beta   90.00
_cell.angle_gamma   90.00
#
_symmetry.space_group_name_H-M   'P 1'
#
loop_
_entity.id
_entity.type
_entity.pdbx_description
1 polymer ?
#
loop_
_entity_poly.entity_id
_entity_poly.type
_entity_poly.pdbx_seq_one_letter_code
_entity_poly.pdbx_strand_id
1 'polypeptide(L)'
;MTASSAPVKPGCDLRDTFQKAYENRYTWTPGFSGYRGRCLWSQGDQTVTGTFEIGADLKAKVEGIEDEQVLKAVHSQLWEVAIHRVRRSFEQTHSSNTFTAGETDNIGTEVIVGGKGEGDRYRIKDDVVTMVHRHIHGTVVTIFTTAVTHTGAGYLSHTYTSQYSDPASGDLRGGKSSFKDTFTPLNDGGPWVLKERVIQTEAHGDAPAGLQTFRFESLAAL
;
A
#
# COMPACT_ATOMS: atom_id res chain seq x y z
N MET A 1 18.59 24.18 -9.23
CA MET A 1 17.86 24.00 -10.50
C MET A 1 16.51 23.39 -10.12
N THR A 2 15.49 24.22 -10.08
CA THR A 2 14.12 23.84 -9.72
C THR A 2 13.48 23.18 -10.94
N ALA A 3 13.26 21.86 -10.87
CA ALA A 3 12.44 21.18 -11.86
C ALA A 3 10.99 21.66 -11.72
N SER A 4 10.54 22.46 -12.67
CA SER A 4 9.16 22.87 -12.83
C SER A 4 8.35 21.63 -13.22
N SER A 5 7.47 21.17 -12.33
CA SER A 5 6.47 20.16 -12.69
C SER A 5 5.52 20.79 -13.72
N ALA A 6 5.46 20.20 -14.91
CA ALA A 6 4.54 20.67 -15.94
C ALA A 6 3.09 20.51 -15.44
N PRO A 7 2.24 21.56 -15.61
CA PRO A 7 0.81 21.44 -15.29
C PRO A 7 0.15 20.39 -16.18
N VAL A 8 -0.89 19.72 -15.65
CA VAL A 8 -1.76 18.83 -16.43
C VAL A 8 -2.13 19.52 -17.73
N LYS A 9 -1.84 18.89 -18.88
CA LYS A 9 -2.12 19.46 -20.21
C LYS A 9 -3.62 19.77 -20.31
N PRO A 10 -4.01 20.96 -20.78
CA PRO A 10 -5.41 21.28 -21.08
C PRO A 10 -5.94 20.28 -22.10
N GLY A 11 -6.94 19.46 -21.72
CA GLY A 11 -7.55 18.45 -22.57
C GLY A 11 -7.46 16.99 -22.10
N CYS A 12 -6.73 16.69 -21.02
CA CYS A 12 -6.79 15.38 -20.39
C CYS A 12 -7.91 15.38 -19.35
N ASP A 13 -8.87 14.48 -19.50
CA ASP A 13 -9.94 14.31 -18.51
C ASP A 13 -9.29 13.87 -17.17
N LEU A 14 -9.67 14.52 -16.08
CA LEU A 14 -9.20 14.18 -14.74
C LEU A 14 -9.48 12.71 -14.40
N ARG A 15 -10.61 12.19 -14.87
CA ARG A 15 -10.96 10.78 -14.74
C ARG A 15 -9.93 9.89 -15.44
N ASP A 16 -9.56 10.21 -16.67
CA ASP A 16 -8.57 9.44 -17.44
C ASP A 16 -7.20 9.47 -16.76
N THR A 17 -6.80 10.63 -16.24
CA THR A 17 -5.55 10.78 -15.47
C THR A 17 -5.56 9.91 -14.22
N PHE A 18 -6.68 9.92 -13.47
CA PHE A 18 -6.80 9.07 -12.28
C PHE A 18 -6.85 7.60 -12.65
N GLN A 19 -7.62 7.22 -13.65
CA GLN A 19 -7.70 5.84 -14.14
C GLN A 19 -6.31 5.33 -14.53
N LYS A 20 -5.55 6.11 -15.30
CA LYS A 20 -4.20 5.76 -15.71
C LYS A 20 -3.28 5.50 -14.52
N ALA A 21 -3.26 6.40 -13.54
CA ALA A 21 -2.44 6.22 -12.33
C ALA A 21 -2.91 5.03 -11.49
N TYR A 22 -4.22 4.82 -11.38
CA TYR A 22 -4.82 3.71 -10.65
C TYR A 22 -4.47 2.36 -11.27
N GLU A 23 -4.57 2.23 -12.59
CA GLU A 23 -4.32 1.00 -13.32
C GLU A 23 -2.83 0.74 -13.58
N ASN A 24 -1.97 1.77 -13.44
CA ASN A 24 -0.51 1.65 -13.51
C ASN A 24 0.11 1.01 -12.25
N ARG A 25 -0.67 0.74 -11.20
CA ARG A 25 -0.17 0.01 -10.03
C ARG A 25 0.19 -1.41 -10.41
N TYR A 26 1.34 -1.87 -9.93
CA TYR A 26 1.73 -3.27 -10.11
C TYR A 26 0.73 -4.21 -9.41
N THR A 27 0.24 -5.18 -10.14
CA THR A 27 -0.64 -6.25 -9.65
C THR A 27 -0.14 -7.60 -10.14
N TRP A 28 -0.43 -8.65 -9.41
CA TRP A 28 -0.14 -10.01 -9.88
C TRP A 28 -1.02 -10.36 -11.08
N THR A 29 -0.44 -11.13 -12.02
CA THR A 29 -1.17 -11.61 -13.19
C THR A 29 -2.30 -12.55 -12.77
N PRO A 30 -3.44 -12.54 -13.48
CA PRO A 30 -4.46 -13.56 -13.30
C PRO A 30 -3.86 -14.97 -13.43
N GLY A 31 -4.23 -15.87 -12.50
CA GLY A 31 -3.68 -17.23 -12.47
C GLY A 31 -2.37 -17.38 -11.69
N PHE A 32 -1.89 -16.33 -11.02
CA PHE A 32 -0.78 -16.49 -10.10
C PHE A 32 -1.15 -17.48 -8.99
N SER A 33 -0.43 -18.60 -8.92
CA SER A 33 -0.71 -19.71 -7.99
C SER A 33 -0.38 -19.39 -6.53
N GLY A 34 0.38 -18.33 -6.30
CA GLY A 34 0.84 -17.94 -4.97
C GLY A 34 2.31 -18.23 -4.75
N TYR A 35 2.75 -18.07 -3.51
CA TYR A 35 4.12 -18.30 -3.09
C TYR A 35 4.21 -18.62 -1.61
N ARG A 36 5.32 -19.20 -1.21
CA ARG A 36 5.61 -19.59 0.18
C ARG A 36 7.03 -19.21 0.56
N GLY A 37 7.31 -19.27 1.86
CA GLY A 37 8.65 -18.99 2.38
C GLY A 37 8.71 -19.09 3.90
N ARG A 38 9.83 -18.62 4.44
CA ARG A 38 10.03 -18.39 5.87
C ARG A 38 9.70 -16.93 6.18
N CYS A 39 9.12 -16.66 7.34
CA CYS A 39 8.93 -15.31 7.86
C CYS A 39 9.72 -15.13 9.14
N LEU A 40 10.32 -13.96 9.28
CA LEU A 40 10.99 -13.49 10.50
C LEU A 40 10.36 -12.15 10.88
N TRP A 41 9.94 -12.05 12.12
CA TRP A 41 9.53 -10.79 12.73
C TRP A 41 10.53 -10.39 13.80
N SER A 42 10.86 -9.10 13.89
CA SER A 42 11.70 -8.58 14.97
C SER A 42 11.22 -7.23 15.47
N GLN A 43 11.34 -7.05 16.80
CA GLN A 43 11.07 -5.80 17.51
C GLN A 43 11.99 -5.73 18.74
N GLY A 44 12.82 -4.68 18.84
CA GLY A 44 13.87 -4.62 19.85
C GLY A 44 14.79 -5.84 19.77
N ASP A 45 14.99 -6.53 20.89
CA ASP A 45 15.82 -7.74 20.98
C ASP A 45 15.04 -9.05 20.67
N GLN A 46 13.75 -8.95 20.41
CA GLN A 46 12.93 -10.11 20.09
C GLN A 46 13.01 -10.44 18.61
N THR A 47 13.13 -11.73 18.31
CA THR A 47 13.03 -12.27 16.95
C THR A 47 12.22 -13.56 17.00
N VAL A 48 11.21 -13.64 16.14
CA VAL A 48 10.33 -14.81 16.00
C VAL A 48 10.35 -15.26 14.55
N THR A 49 10.41 -16.59 14.35
CA THR A 49 10.44 -17.18 13.01
C THR A 49 9.26 -18.13 12.82
N GLY A 50 8.80 -18.20 11.59
CA GLY A 50 7.75 -19.12 11.17
C GLY A 50 7.83 -19.40 9.68
N THR A 51 6.80 -20.02 9.15
CA THR A 51 6.60 -20.24 7.72
C THR A 51 5.30 -19.61 7.27
N PHE A 52 5.21 -19.31 5.98
CA PHE A 52 4.00 -18.76 5.42
C PHE A 52 3.73 -19.31 4.01
N GLU A 53 2.48 -19.26 3.64
CA GLU A 53 1.99 -19.56 2.30
C GLU A 53 0.90 -18.53 1.93
N ILE A 54 0.96 -17.98 0.73
CA ILE A 54 -0.13 -17.26 0.09
C ILE A 54 -0.57 -18.09 -1.11
N GLY A 55 -1.75 -18.69 -1.03
CA GLY A 55 -2.29 -19.56 -2.07
C GLY A 55 -2.88 -18.79 -3.27
N ALA A 56 -3.42 -19.51 -4.23
CA ALA A 56 -4.09 -18.95 -5.41
C ALA A 56 -5.33 -18.12 -5.06
N ASP A 57 -5.94 -18.34 -3.90
CA ASP A 57 -7.03 -17.53 -3.35
C ASP A 57 -6.52 -16.22 -2.69
N LEU A 58 -5.21 -16.00 -2.72
CA LEU A 58 -4.48 -14.86 -2.15
C LEU A 58 -4.67 -14.71 -0.63
N LYS A 59 -5.04 -15.80 0.05
CA LYS A 59 -5.09 -15.83 1.50
C LYS A 59 -3.75 -16.26 2.07
N ALA A 60 -3.32 -15.53 3.10
CA ALA A 60 -2.12 -15.87 3.83
C ALA A 60 -2.42 -16.95 4.90
N LYS A 61 -1.53 -17.93 5.01
CA LYS A 61 -1.43 -18.84 6.15
C LYS A 61 -0.07 -18.63 6.77
N VAL A 62 -0.01 -18.55 8.10
CA VAL A 62 1.23 -18.40 8.86
C VAL A 62 1.26 -19.49 9.91
N GLU A 63 2.37 -20.23 10.00
CA GLU A 63 2.54 -21.35 10.91
C GLU A 63 3.88 -21.27 11.65
N GLY A 64 3.98 -21.97 12.78
CA GLY A 64 5.20 -22.05 13.58
C GLY A 64 5.48 -20.82 14.45
N ILE A 65 4.52 -19.94 14.64
CA ILE A 65 4.57 -18.79 15.55
C ILE A 65 3.56 -19.03 16.68
N GLU A 66 4.05 -19.18 17.90
CA GLU A 66 3.21 -19.44 19.08
C GLU A 66 2.61 -18.16 19.66
N ASP A 67 3.32 -17.03 19.56
CA ASP A 67 2.81 -15.73 19.99
C ASP A 67 1.70 -15.24 19.04
N GLU A 68 0.47 -15.23 19.53
CA GLU A 68 -0.69 -14.82 18.73
C GLU A 68 -0.62 -13.38 18.22
N GLN A 69 0.03 -12.46 18.94
CA GLN A 69 0.15 -11.07 18.52
C GLN A 69 1.13 -10.97 17.35
N VAL A 70 2.26 -11.67 17.44
CA VAL A 70 3.25 -11.74 16.37
C VAL A 70 2.67 -12.46 15.16
N LEU A 71 1.95 -13.58 15.36
CA LEU A 71 1.27 -14.30 14.28
C LEU A 71 0.30 -13.39 13.53
N LYS A 72 -0.55 -12.65 14.24
CA LYS A 72 -1.48 -11.67 13.66
C LYS A 72 -0.74 -10.54 12.95
N ALA A 73 0.36 -10.04 13.51
CA ALA A 73 1.17 -9.00 12.89
C ALA A 73 1.74 -9.46 11.54
N VAL A 74 2.38 -10.63 11.49
CA VAL A 74 2.94 -11.20 10.25
C VAL A 74 1.84 -11.46 9.22
N HIS A 75 0.75 -12.12 9.63
CA HIS A 75 -0.41 -12.38 8.77
C HIS A 75 -0.97 -11.10 8.14
N SER A 76 -1.10 -10.03 8.93
CA SER A 76 -1.63 -8.75 8.46
C SER A 76 -0.76 -8.13 7.37
N GLN A 77 0.57 -8.22 7.46
CA GLN A 77 1.46 -7.68 6.43
C GLN A 77 1.33 -8.45 5.11
N LEU A 78 1.27 -9.78 5.17
CA LEU A 78 1.09 -10.63 4.00
C LEU A 78 -0.27 -10.41 3.36
N TRP A 79 -1.34 -10.33 4.16
CA TRP A 79 -2.69 -10.05 3.69
C TRP A 79 -2.80 -8.68 3.03
N GLU A 80 -2.23 -7.64 3.65
CA GLU A 80 -2.23 -6.28 3.10
C GLU A 80 -1.56 -6.25 1.72
N VAL A 81 -0.38 -6.86 1.59
CA VAL A 81 0.28 -6.92 0.29
C VAL A 81 -0.59 -7.68 -0.72
N ALA A 82 -1.14 -8.83 -0.36
CA ALA A 82 -1.94 -9.64 -1.27
C ALA A 82 -3.17 -8.88 -1.80
N ILE A 83 -3.95 -8.21 -0.93
CA ILE A 83 -5.15 -7.46 -1.38
C ILE A 83 -4.81 -6.29 -2.31
N HIS A 84 -3.61 -5.69 -2.16
CA HIS A 84 -3.15 -4.61 -3.03
C HIS A 84 -2.55 -5.11 -4.35
N ARG A 85 -2.29 -6.42 -4.48
CA ARG A 85 -1.79 -7.06 -5.71
C ARG A 85 -2.90 -7.70 -6.54
N VAL A 86 -4.13 -7.76 -6.03
CA VAL A 86 -5.31 -8.17 -6.83
C VAL A 86 -5.62 -7.08 -7.85
N ARG A 87 -5.70 -7.46 -9.11
CA ARG A 87 -6.12 -6.55 -10.18
C ARG A 87 -7.62 -6.29 -10.07
N ARG A 88 -7.96 -5.03 -9.84
CA ARG A 88 -9.33 -4.50 -9.93
C ARG A 88 -9.31 -3.38 -10.94
N SER A 89 -10.22 -3.40 -11.91
CA SER A 89 -10.31 -2.30 -12.87
C SER A 89 -10.78 -1.02 -12.18
N PHE A 90 -10.45 0.11 -12.77
CA PHE A 90 -10.93 1.40 -12.30
C PHE A 90 -12.47 1.44 -12.26
N GLU A 91 -13.12 0.91 -13.28
CA GLU A 91 -14.58 0.85 -13.35
C GLU A 91 -15.20 0.04 -12.21
N GLN A 92 -14.63 -1.12 -11.86
CA GLN A 92 -15.14 -1.92 -10.73
C GLN A 92 -15.10 -1.17 -9.40
N THR A 93 -14.16 -0.25 -9.26
CA THR A 93 -13.96 0.49 -8.00
C THR A 93 -14.65 1.85 -8.01
N HIS A 94 -14.70 2.52 -9.16
CA HIS A 94 -15.01 3.94 -9.27
C HIS A 94 -16.15 4.28 -10.22
N SER A 95 -16.88 3.32 -10.79
CA SER A 95 -17.97 3.56 -11.76
C SER A 95 -19.06 4.52 -11.24
N SER A 96 -19.32 4.51 -9.93
CA SER A 96 -20.36 5.33 -9.28
C SER A 96 -19.80 6.61 -8.65
N ASN A 97 -18.55 6.98 -8.96
CA ASN A 97 -17.89 8.15 -8.43
C ASN A 97 -17.82 9.28 -9.46
N THR A 98 -17.82 10.50 -8.97
CA THR A 98 -17.48 11.71 -9.74
C THR A 98 -16.14 12.24 -9.27
N PHE A 99 -15.45 13.01 -10.11
CA PHE A 99 -14.12 13.52 -9.82
C PHE A 99 -14.04 15.02 -10.12
N THR A 100 -13.51 15.77 -9.15
CA THR A 100 -13.26 17.21 -9.28
C THR A 100 -11.80 17.47 -8.97
N ALA A 101 -11.17 18.32 -9.77
CA ALA A 101 -9.79 18.73 -9.50
C ALA A 101 -9.75 19.66 -8.30
N GLY A 102 -8.87 19.37 -7.36
CA GLY A 102 -8.47 20.25 -6.28
C GLY A 102 -7.16 20.99 -6.62
N GLU A 103 -6.39 21.28 -5.58
CA GLU A 103 -5.12 21.98 -5.72
C GLU A 103 -4.04 21.10 -6.36
N THR A 104 -3.08 21.76 -7.01
CA THR A 104 -1.86 21.10 -7.51
C THR A 104 -0.65 21.62 -6.74
N ASP A 105 0.15 20.69 -6.22
CA ASP A 105 1.38 21.00 -5.48
C ASP A 105 2.54 20.07 -5.90
N ASN A 106 3.59 20.05 -5.09
CA ASN A 106 4.79 19.26 -5.36
C ASN A 106 4.58 17.74 -5.35
N ILE A 107 3.50 17.24 -4.72
CA ILE A 107 3.14 15.82 -4.70
C ILE A 107 2.05 15.46 -5.72
N GLY A 108 1.54 16.42 -6.47
CA GLY A 108 0.64 16.18 -7.60
C GLY A 108 -0.66 16.95 -7.57
N THR A 109 -1.54 16.64 -8.50
CA THR A 109 -2.89 17.21 -8.60
C THR A 109 -3.85 16.42 -7.72
N GLU A 110 -4.62 17.14 -6.90
CA GLU A 110 -5.65 16.54 -6.06
C GLU A 110 -6.87 16.16 -6.91
N VAL A 111 -7.38 14.95 -6.62
CA VAL A 111 -8.65 14.43 -7.14
C VAL A 111 -9.59 14.28 -5.96
N ILE A 112 -10.63 15.08 -5.95
CA ILE A 112 -11.71 15.04 -4.95
C ILE A 112 -12.79 14.13 -5.50
N VAL A 113 -13.17 13.13 -4.71
CA VAL A 113 -14.16 12.11 -5.09
C VAL A 113 -15.52 12.48 -4.55
N GLY A 114 -16.53 12.42 -5.42
CA GLY A 114 -17.95 12.53 -5.08
C GLY A 114 -18.69 11.24 -5.40
N GLY A 115 -19.99 11.23 -5.12
CA GLY A 115 -20.84 10.05 -5.32
C GLY A 115 -20.62 9.00 -4.23
N LYS A 116 -20.49 7.72 -4.59
CA LYS A 116 -20.33 6.62 -3.60
C LYS A 116 -19.07 6.76 -2.74
N GLY A 117 -18.03 7.38 -3.28
CA GLY A 117 -16.76 7.62 -2.58
C GLY A 117 -16.64 9.04 -2.02
N GLU A 118 -17.74 9.72 -1.75
CA GLU A 118 -17.72 11.10 -1.25
C GLU A 118 -16.86 11.22 0.02
N GLY A 119 -15.99 12.24 0.03
CA GLY A 119 -15.00 12.48 1.07
C GLY A 119 -13.65 11.84 0.81
N ASP A 120 -13.55 10.85 -0.08
CA ASP A 120 -12.25 10.30 -0.49
C ASP A 120 -11.50 11.31 -1.36
N ARG A 121 -10.17 11.32 -1.24
CA ARG A 121 -9.27 12.18 -2.04
C ARG A 121 -8.04 11.40 -2.44
N TYR A 122 -7.49 11.78 -3.58
CA TYR A 122 -6.23 11.23 -4.08
C TYR A 122 -5.34 12.38 -4.57
N ARG A 123 -4.03 12.15 -4.63
CA ARG A 123 -3.12 13.00 -5.42
C ARG A 123 -2.40 12.15 -6.44
N ILE A 124 -2.21 12.75 -7.62
CA ILE A 124 -1.66 12.04 -8.76
C ILE A 124 -0.53 12.87 -9.35
N LYS A 125 0.62 12.20 -9.52
CA LYS A 125 1.80 12.77 -10.17
C LYS A 125 2.49 11.69 -11.01
N ASP A 126 2.80 12.00 -12.26
CA ASP A 126 3.58 11.13 -13.14
C ASP A 126 3.03 9.69 -13.25
N ASP A 127 1.70 9.57 -13.43
CA ASP A 127 0.97 8.30 -13.48
C ASP A 127 1.11 7.44 -12.20
N VAL A 128 1.38 8.08 -11.06
CA VAL A 128 1.45 7.46 -9.73
C VAL A 128 0.43 8.10 -8.80
N VAL A 129 -0.27 7.28 -8.02
CA VAL A 129 -1.08 7.76 -6.89
C VAL A 129 -0.15 8.04 -5.72
N THR A 130 0.12 9.32 -5.47
CA THR A 130 1.07 9.79 -4.45
C THR A 130 0.44 10.04 -3.10
N MET A 131 -0.88 10.23 -3.05
CA MET A 131 -1.64 10.33 -1.81
C MET A 131 -2.97 9.60 -1.96
N VAL A 132 -3.37 8.90 -0.90
CA VAL A 132 -4.68 8.29 -0.72
C VAL A 132 -5.25 8.78 0.60
N HIS A 133 -6.46 9.34 0.56
CA HIS A 133 -7.23 9.70 1.75
C HIS A 133 -8.60 9.05 1.61
N ARG A 134 -8.92 8.07 2.45
CA ARG A 134 -10.12 7.25 2.30
C ARG A 134 -10.84 6.97 3.59
N HIS A 135 -12.15 6.95 3.49
CA HIS A 135 -13.06 6.52 4.54
C HIS A 135 -13.25 4.99 4.46
N ILE A 136 -12.76 4.26 5.44
CA ILE A 136 -12.81 2.80 5.48
C ILE A 136 -13.29 2.34 6.86
N HIS A 137 -14.44 1.66 6.92
CA HIS A 137 -14.96 1.04 8.14
C HIS A 137 -15.00 1.98 9.36
N GLY A 138 -15.47 3.22 9.18
CA GLY A 138 -15.57 4.21 10.26
C GLY A 138 -14.24 4.81 10.70
N THR A 139 -13.23 4.74 9.88
CA THR A 139 -11.91 5.36 10.08
C THR A 139 -11.48 6.03 8.79
N VAL A 140 -10.78 7.14 8.89
CA VAL A 140 -10.07 7.75 7.75
C VAL A 140 -8.63 7.28 7.77
N VAL A 141 -8.15 6.78 6.64
CA VAL A 141 -6.73 6.51 6.43
C VAL A 141 -6.16 7.49 5.40
N THR A 142 -5.04 8.12 5.77
CA THR A 142 -4.28 8.98 4.85
C THR A 142 -2.90 8.38 4.64
N ILE A 143 -2.57 8.10 3.38
CA ILE A 143 -1.30 7.50 2.98
C ILE A 143 -0.59 8.46 2.02
N PHE A 144 0.68 8.74 2.27
CA PHE A 144 1.55 9.49 1.36
C PHE A 144 2.65 8.58 0.85
N THR A 145 2.69 8.33 -0.46
CA THR A 145 3.75 7.58 -1.14
C THR A 145 4.85 8.55 -1.56
N THR A 146 6.06 8.31 -1.08
CA THR A 146 7.24 9.15 -1.36
C THR A 146 8.21 8.52 -2.34
N ALA A 147 8.18 7.20 -2.51
CA ALA A 147 9.01 6.52 -3.51
C ALA A 147 8.35 5.25 -4.06
N VAL A 148 8.61 4.99 -5.34
CA VAL A 148 8.10 3.83 -6.08
C VAL A 148 9.22 3.18 -6.89
N THR A 149 9.07 1.89 -7.18
CA THR A 149 9.88 1.16 -8.16
C THR A 149 9.01 0.82 -9.37
N HIS A 150 9.48 1.12 -10.58
CA HIS A 150 8.83 0.71 -11.81
C HIS A 150 9.33 -0.67 -12.25
N THR A 151 8.40 -1.60 -12.45
CA THR A 151 8.71 -3.00 -12.78
C THR A 151 8.59 -3.33 -14.26
N GLY A 152 8.20 -2.38 -15.09
CA GLY A 152 7.80 -2.62 -16.48
C GLY A 152 6.32 -3.06 -16.63
N ALA A 153 5.72 -3.60 -15.58
CA ALA A 153 4.30 -3.99 -15.52
C ALA A 153 3.49 -3.11 -14.56
N GLY A 154 4.05 -1.97 -14.16
CA GLY A 154 3.43 -1.02 -13.25
C GLY A 154 4.39 -0.60 -12.12
N TYR A 155 3.93 0.26 -11.22
CA TYR A 155 4.74 0.72 -10.09
C TYR A 155 4.40 -0.03 -8.79
N LEU A 156 5.42 -0.22 -7.97
CA LEU A 156 5.36 -0.69 -6.59
C LEU A 156 5.68 0.48 -5.66
N SER A 157 4.71 0.89 -4.85
CA SER A 157 4.99 1.81 -3.73
C SER A 157 5.82 1.09 -2.69
N HIS A 158 6.99 1.63 -2.33
CA HIS A 158 7.89 0.99 -1.38
C HIS A 158 8.28 1.88 -0.20
N THR A 159 8.11 3.21 -0.30
CA THR A 159 8.31 4.11 0.82
C THR A 159 7.09 5.01 0.95
N TYR A 160 6.42 4.92 2.08
CA TYR A 160 5.20 5.66 2.34
C TYR A 160 4.93 5.83 3.82
N THR A 161 4.05 6.74 4.16
CA THR A 161 3.53 6.91 5.52
C THR A 161 2.04 6.64 5.54
N SER A 162 1.51 6.20 6.69
CA SER A 162 0.08 6.13 6.92
C SER A 162 -0.30 6.75 8.27
N GLN A 163 -1.46 7.37 8.30
CA GLN A 163 -2.06 7.97 9.48
C GLN A 163 -3.54 7.64 9.50
N TYR A 164 -4.04 7.23 10.66
CA TYR A 164 -5.46 6.96 10.88
C TYR A 164 -6.07 8.09 11.71
N SER A 165 -7.31 8.47 11.38
CA SER A 165 -8.06 9.47 12.13
C SER A 165 -9.54 9.13 12.23
N ASP A 166 -10.21 9.77 13.18
CA ASP A 166 -11.65 9.71 13.32
C ASP A 166 -12.32 10.54 12.20
N PRO A 167 -13.30 10.00 11.48
CA PRO A 167 -13.94 10.72 10.37
C PRO A 167 -14.79 11.92 10.82
N ALA A 168 -15.27 11.94 12.07
CA ALA A 168 -16.13 13.01 12.56
C ALA A 168 -15.35 14.16 13.22
N SER A 169 -14.36 13.82 14.07
CA SER A 169 -13.57 14.81 14.81
C SER A 169 -12.25 15.16 14.12
N GLY A 170 -11.71 14.27 13.26
CA GLY A 170 -10.38 14.40 12.69
C GLY A 170 -9.26 13.98 13.66
N ASP A 171 -9.59 13.58 14.88
CA ASP A 171 -8.61 13.17 15.90
C ASP A 171 -7.80 11.95 15.42
N LEU A 172 -6.51 11.99 15.67
CA LEU A 172 -5.61 10.89 15.28
C LEU A 172 -5.90 9.64 16.10
N ARG A 173 -5.98 8.50 15.42
CA ARG A 173 -6.12 7.17 16.00
C ARG A 173 -4.78 6.45 15.94
N GLY A 174 -3.87 6.78 16.87
CA GLY A 174 -2.53 6.21 16.91
C GLY A 174 -1.44 7.05 16.23
N GLY A 175 -0.19 6.65 16.40
CA GLY A 175 0.97 7.32 15.84
C GLY A 175 1.05 7.15 14.32
N LYS A 176 1.65 8.10 13.64
CA LYS A 176 1.95 7.99 12.21
C LYS A 176 2.95 6.86 11.99
N SER A 177 2.66 6.00 11.03
CA SER A 177 3.55 4.89 10.65
C SER A 177 4.26 5.20 9.34
N SER A 178 5.58 4.97 9.32
CA SER A 178 6.43 5.05 8.14
C SER A 178 6.83 3.65 7.70
N PHE A 179 6.66 3.36 6.42
CA PHE A 179 6.91 2.06 5.82
C PHE A 179 8.06 2.13 4.83
N LYS A 180 8.94 1.13 4.89
CA LYS A 180 9.96 0.88 3.89
C LYS A 180 9.90 -0.58 3.48
N ASP A 181 9.43 -0.83 2.26
CA ASP A 181 9.28 -2.16 1.69
C ASP A 181 10.42 -2.46 0.71
N THR A 182 10.88 -3.68 0.70
CA THR A 182 11.77 -4.23 -0.32
C THR A 182 11.04 -5.36 -1.04
N PHE A 183 10.91 -5.24 -2.35
CA PHE A 183 10.31 -6.27 -3.19
C PHE A 183 11.39 -7.00 -3.99
N THR A 184 11.13 -8.24 -4.34
CA THR A 184 11.99 -9.06 -5.21
C THR A 184 11.12 -9.87 -6.18
N PRO A 185 11.57 -10.11 -7.41
CA PRO A 185 10.92 -11.09 -8.27
C PRO A 185 11.16 -12.51 -7.70
N LEU A 186 10.16 -13.39 -7.77
CA LEU A 186 10.27 -14.79 -7.33
C LEU A 186 11.26 -15.59 -8.18
N ASN A 187 11.38 -15.26 -9.47
CA ASN A 187 12.29 -15.82 -10.43
C ASN A 187 12.56 -14.78 -11.52
N ASP A 188 13.42 -15.09 -12.49
CA ASP A 188 13.74 -14.19 -13.59
C ASP A 188 12.47 -13.81 -14.38
N GLY A 189 12.10 -12.52 -14.30
CA GLY A 189 10.87 -11.99 -14.89
C GLY A 189 9.57 -12.39 -14.18
N GLY A 190 9.67 -13.05 -13.02
CA GLY A 190 8.53 -13.53 -12.25
C GLY A 190 7.80 -12.43 -11.48
N PRO A 191 6.72 -12.82 -10.78
CA PRO A 191 5.95 -11.90 -9.98
C PRO A 191 6.79 -11.32 -8.84
N TRP A 192 6.62 -10.00 -8.61
CA TRP A 192 7.26 -9.30 -7.52
C TRP A 192 6.51 -9.52 -6.22
N VAL A 193 7.22 -9.94 -5.19
CA VAL A 193 6.70 -10.23 -3.86
C VAL A 193 7.46 -9.47 -2.79
N LEU A 194 6.85 -9.30 -1.63
CA LEU A 194 7.49 -8.63 -0.50
C LEU A 194 8.62 -9.51 0.05
N LYS A 195 9.81 -8.93 0.15
CA LYS A 195 11.00 -9.55 0.77
C LYS A 195 11.25 -9.02 2.18
N GLU A 196 11.06 -7.72 2.38
CA GLU A 196 11.25 -7.08 3.69
C GLU A 196 10.29 -5.91 3.82
N ARG A 197 9.77 -5.69 5.02
CA ARG A 197 9.04 -4.50 5.43
C ARG A 197 9.59 -4.01 6.76
N VAL A 198 9.94 -2.74 6.81
CA VAL A 198 10.28 -2.03 8.05
C VAL A 198 9.17 -1.03 8.35
N ILE A 199 8.60 -1.10 9.55
CA ILE A 199 7.56 -0.19 10.03
C ILE A 199 8.09 0.56 11.23
N GLN A 200 8.15 1.88 11.12
CA GLN A 200 8.44 2.78 12.24
C GLN A 200 7.17 3.54 12.58
N THR A 201 6.67 3.38 13.79
CA THR A 201 5.48 4.08 14.29
C THR A 201 5.88 5.12 15.32
N GLU A 202 5.37 6.34 15.18
CA GLU A 202 5.57 7.43 16.15
C GLU A 202 4.80 7.16 17.44
N ALA A 203 5.28 7.70 18.56
CA ALA A 203 4.54 7.66 19.82
C ALA A 203 3.20 8.44 19.70
N HIS A 204 2.16 7.96 20.39
CA HIS A 204 0.86 8.63 20.44
C HIS A 204 0.14 8.33 21.74
N GLY A 205 -0.23 9.36 22.51
CA GLY A 205 -0.77 9.18 23.85
C GLY A 205 0.19 8.37 24.71
N ASP A 206 -0.31 7.33 25.36
CA ASP A 206 0.49 6.41 26.18
C ASP A 206 1.20 5.31 25.37
N ALA A 207 0.92 5.19 24.06
CA ALA A 207 1.58 4.22 23.20
C ALA A 207 2.97 4.70 22.80
N PRO A 208 4.05 3.95 23.10
CA PRO A 208 5.41 4.32 22.74
C PRO A 208 5.64 4.22 21.22
N ALA A 209 6.68 4.91 20.76
CA ALA A 209 7.19 4.69 19.41
C ALA A 209 7.66 3.22 19.25
N GLY A 210 7.52 2.68 18.05
CA GLY A 210 7.90 1.30 17.75
C GLY A 210 8.63 1.17 16.43
N LEU A 211 9.50 0.16 16.35
CA LEU A 211 10.16 -0.27 15.13
C LEU A 211 9.98 -1.77 14.98
N GLN A 212 9.33 -2.19 13.89
CA GLN A 212 9.14 -3.60 13.55
C GLN A 212 9.77 -3.90 12.20
N THR A 213 10.38 -5.06 12.09
CA THR A 213 10.90 -5.57 10.82
C THR A 213 10.29 -6.93 10.51
N PHE A 214 9.81 -7.08 9.30
CA PHE A 214 9.28 -8.34 8.75
C PHE A 214 10.17 -8.73 7.57
N ARG A 215 10.78 -9.92 7.62
CA ARG A 215 11.55 -10.49 6.52
C ARG A 215 10.91 -11.76 6.02
N PHE A 216 10.92 -11.91 4.71
CA PHE A 216 10.37 -13.06 4.01
C PHE A 216 11.49 -13.66 3.15
N GLU A 217 11.90 -14.87 3.50
CA GLU A 217 13.09 -15.54 2.97
C GLU A 217 12.74 -16.89 2.35
N SER A 218 13.67 -17.47 1.61
CA SER A 218 13.48 -18.77 0.96
C SER A 218 12.20 -18.78 0.11
N LEU A 219 11.96 -17.70 -0.60
CA LEU A 219 10.75 -17.47 -1.37
C LEU A 219 10.69 -18.42 -2.55
N ALA A 220 9.59 -19.14 -2.73
CA ALA A 220 9.34 -20.05 -3.83
C ALA A 220 7.90 -19.95 -4.31
N ALA A 221 7.67 -20.08 -5.61
CA ALA A 221 6.34 -20.18 -6.19
C ALA A 221 5.67 -21.51 -5.76
N LEU A 222 4.33 -21.53 -5.73
CA LEU A 222 3.51 -22.72 -5.50
C LEU A 222 3.20 -23.43 -6.83
#